data_cffbcde97ad9cb43bcb8842cbe31b4f1
#
_entry.id   cffbcde97ad9cb43bcb8842cbe31b4f1
#
_cell.length_a   1.000
_cell.length_b   1.000
_cell.length_c   1.000
_cell.angle_alpha   90.00
_cell.angle_beta   90.00
_cell.angle_gamma   90.00
#
_symmetry.space_group_name_H-M   'P 1'
#
loop_
_entity.id
_entity.type
_entity.pdbx_description
1 polymer ?
#
loop_
_entity_poly.entity_id
_entity_poly.type
_entity_poly.pdbx_seq_one_letter_code
_entity_poly.pdbx_strand_id
1 'polypeptide(L)'
;MKLQMKRWLQTIAAGVLLLVGGAAHAVTPPGTIINNVARVTYTMPSLASTFTVNSTIATFQVLELVDARVQWTDTSAVIVSSPDTYKPLTFKVFNLGNAAHSFVLTTATLPGGQAKATPSTPALYVENGLQSGLQLTGPNADLSLANGSVVDFAAQEVKTVYAVSDIATGAAFNAQGAITLTARSALTSIQGAAPGTQLSGVGTSGLDVVVGHFGGSAKADGGYIVQGAIV
;
A
#
# COMPACT_ATOMS: atom_id res chain seq x y z
N MET A 1 -22.07 -43.07 -40.56
CA MET A 1 -22.59 -42.18 -39.51
C MET A 1 -21.55 -41.99 -38.40
N LYS A 2 -20.28 -41.58 -38.74
CA LYS A 2 -19.19 -41.41 -37.77
C LYS A 2 -18.32 -40.14 -37.99
N LEU A 3 -18.78 -39.18 -38.79
CA LEU A 3 -18.00 -37.99 -39.15
C LEU A 3 -18.54 -36.66 -38.61
N GLN A 4 -19.69 -36.63 -37.94
CA GLN A 4 -20.29 -35.39 -37.45
C GLN A 4 -20.00 -35.09 -35.98
N MET A 5 -19.43 -36.01 -35.21
CA MET A 5 -19.20 -35.86 -33.76
C MET A 5 -17.86 -35.22 -33.36
N LYS A 6 -16.90 -35.08 -34.34
CA LYS A 6 -15.60 -34.46 -34.06
C LYS A 6 -15.55 -32.93 -34.20
N ARG A 7 -16.56 -32.30 -34.73
CA ARG A 7 -16.57 -30.84 -34.94
C ARG A 7 -17.15 -30.05 -33.76
N TRP A 8 -17.89 -30.73 -32.87
CA TRP A 8 -18.53 -30.07 -31.72
C TRP A 8 -17.61 -29.95 -30.48
N LEU A 9 -16.53 -30.77 -30.37
CA LEU A 9 -15.62 -30.72 -29.27
C LEU A 9 -14.51 -29.64 -29.42
N GLN A 10 -14.31 -29.10 -30.62
CA GLN A 10 -13.28 -28.07 -30.84
C GLN A 10 -13.79 -26.64 -30.61
N THR A 11 -15.09 -26.43 -30.52
CA THR A 11 -15.67 -25.08 -30.32
C THR A 11 -15.88 -24.74 -28.86
N ILE A 12 -15.79 -25.71 -27.94
CA ILE A 12 -15.94 -25.45 -26.48
C ILE A 12 -14.60 -25.15 -25.80
N ALA A 13 -13.47 -25.49 -26.41
CA ALA A 13 -12.14 -25.25 -25.82
C ALA A 13 -11.61 -23.82 -26.01
N ALA A 14 -12.24 -23.00 -26.87
CA ALA A 14 -11.82 -21.61 -27.12
C ALA A 14 -12.56 -20.57 -26.25
N GLY A 15 -13.56 -20.99 -25.46
CA GLY A 15 -14.43 -20.07 -24.69
C GLY A 15 -14.09 -19.90 -23.22
N VAL A 16 -13.11 -20.62 -22.67
CA VAL A 16 -12.86 -20.64 -21.19
C VAL A 16 -11.58 -19.92 -20.78
N LEU A 17 -10.83 -19.32 -21.71
CA LEU A 17 -9.52 -18.73 -21.40
C LEU A 17 -9.51 -17.19 -21.26
N LEU A 18 -10.63 -16.55 -20.95
CA LEU A 18 -10.72 -15.08 -20.92
C LEU A 18 -11.52 -14.53 -19.74
N LEU A 19 -11.36 -15.08 -18.54
CA LEU A 19 -11.97 -14.50 -17.32
C LEU A 19 -11.06 -14.66 -16.08
N VAL A 20 -9.77 -14.45 -16.22
CA VAL A 20 -8.94 -14.02 -15.09
C VAL A 20 -8.51 -12.59 -15.36
N GLY A 21 -9.48 -11.73 -15.57
CA GLY A 21 -9.35 -10.30 -15.40
C GLY A 21 -9.32 -10.04 -13.91
N GLY A 22 -8.14 -9.99 -13.28
CA GLY A 22 -8.03 -9.33 -11.99
C GLY A 22 -8.73 -7.98 -12.11
N ALA A 23 -9.60 -7.63 -11.17
CA ALA A 23 -10.19 -6.30 -11.10
C ALA A 23 -9.03 -5.30 -10.95
N ALA A 24 -8.50 -4.84 -12.07
CA ALA A 24 -7.65 -3.66 -12.09
C ALA A 24 -8.57 -2.50 -11.67
N HIS A 25 -8.53 -2.14 -10.41
CA HIS A 25 -9.11 -0.88 -9.96
C HIS A 25 -8.27 0.22 -10.61
N ALA A 26 -8.67 0.64 -11.82
CA ALA A 26 -8.07 1.79 -12.47
C ALA A 26 -8.45 3.03 -11.65
N VAL A 27 -7.51 3.49 -10.84
CA VAL A 27 -7.65 4.77 -10.15
C VAL A 27 -7.45 5.88 -11.18
N THR A 28 -8.35 6.85 -11.21
CA THR A 28 -8.23 8.01 -12.11
C THR A 28 -6.99 8.81 -11.72
N PRO A 29 -6.02 9.00 -12.63
CA PRO A 29 -4.81 9.76 -12.34
C PRO A 29 -5.12 11.21 -11.94
N PRO A 30 -4.31 11.83 -11.08
CA PRO A 30 -4.44 13.24 -10.76
C PRO A 30 -4.22 14.10 -12.00
N GLY A 31 -4.85 15.27 -12.03
CA GLY A 31 -4.82 16.17 -13.18
C GLY A 31 -5.77 15.81 -14.31
N THR A 32 -6.41 14.63 -14.27
CA THR A 32 -7.42 14.24 -15.28
C THR A 32 -8.58 15.23 -15.29
N ILE A 33 -8.91 15.73 -16.47
CA ILE A 33 -10.05 16.61 -16.66
C ILE A 33 -11.30 15.79 -16.99
N ILE A 34 -12.34 15.98 -16.22
CA ILE A 34 -13.65 15.35 -16.41
C ILE A 34 -14.63 16.44 -16.87
N ASN A 35 -15.15 16.28 -18.09
CA ASN A 35 -16.15 17.16 -18.65
C ASN A 35 -17.53 16.51 -18.56
N ASN A 36 -18.50 17.24 -18.04
CA ASN A 36 -19.88 16.81 -17.94
C ASN A 36 -20.79 17.72 -18.76
N VAL A 37 -21.61 17.12 -19.62
CA VAL A 37 -22.60 17.79 -20.47
C VAL A 37 -23.95 17.12 -20.33
N ALA A 38 -24.96 17.84 -19.91
CA ALA A 38 -26.32 17.37 -19.95
C ALA A 38 -26.90 17.56 -21.35
N ARG A 39 -27.57 16.55 -21.89
CA ARG A 39 -28.24 16.60 -23.21
C ARG A 39 -29.73 16.28 -23.04
N VAL A 40 -30.56 17.16 -23.56
CA VAL A 40 -32.01 16.95 -23.65
C VAL A 40 -32.41 16.84 -25.11
N THR A 41 -33.14 15.79 -25.44
CA THR A 41 -33.74 15.59 -26.78
C THR A 41 -35.25 15.54 -26.64
N TYR A 42 -35.96 16.36 -27.41
CA TYR A 42 -37.41 16.39 -27.39
C TYR A 42 -37.97 16.49 -28.83
N THR A 43 -39.16 15.98 -29.03
CA THR A 43 -39.88 16.04 -30.31
C THR A 43 -41.07 16.93 -30.16
N MET A 44 -41.25 17.88 -31.07
CA MET A 44 -42.46 18.66 -31.16
C MET A 44 -43.44 17.97 -32.09
N PRO A 45 -44.61 17.48 -31.61
CA PRO A 45 -45.57 16.76 -32.43
C PRO A 45 -46.06 17.54 -33.62
N SER A 46 -46.15 18.86 -33.48
CA SER A 46 -46.63 19.77 -34.53
C SER A 46 -45.64 19.97 -35.70
N LEU A 47 -44.35 19.68 -35.49
CA LEU A 47 -43.32 19.90 -36.51
C LEU A 47 -42.68 18.60 -37.01
N ALA A 48 -43.05 17.46 -36.45
CA ALA A 48 -42.42 16.15 -36.70
C ALA A 48 -40.85 16.21 -36.65
N SER A 49 -40.32 17.13 -35.88
CA SER A 49 -38.88 17.41 -35.77
C SER A 49 -38.38 17.13 -34.38
N THR A 50 -37.16 16.58 -34.30
CA THR A 50 -36.43 16.32 -33.03
C THR A 50 -35.44 17.42 -32.79
N PHE A 51 -35.47 18.00 -31.60
CA PHE A 51 -34.59 19.03 -31.16
C PHE A 51 -33.63 18.50 -30.07
N THR A 52 -32.40 18.91 -30.12
CA THR A 52 -31.40 18.56 -29.11
C THR A 52 -30.81 19.84 -28.54
N VAL A 53 -30.80 19.95 -27.21
CA VAL A 53 -30.18 21.03 -26.47
C VAL A 53 -29.14 20.43 -25.53
N ASN A 54 -27.92 20.97 -25.56
CA ASN A 54 -26.84 20.61 -24.65
C ASN A 54 -26.67 21.73 -23.63
N SER A 55 -26.33 21.38 -22.39
CA SER A 55 -25.87 22.36 -21.40
C SER A 55 -24.49 22.92 -21.75
N THR A 56 -24.06 23.95 -21.07
CA THR A 56 -22.64 24.31 -20.97
C THR A 56 -21.87 23.16 -20.34
N ILE A 57 -20.58 23.04 -20.69
CA ILE A 57 -19.68 22.03 -20.13
C ILE A 57 -19.36 22.39 -18.69
N ALA A 58 -19.61 21.47 -17.74
CA ALA A 58 -19.08 21.54 -16.40
C ALA A 58 -17.79 20.71 -16.34
N THR A 59 -16.69 21.35 -15.95
CA THR A 59 -15.35 20.77 -15.93
C THR A 59 -14.88 20.56 -14.50
N PHE A 60 -14.36 19.36 -14.20
CA PHE A 60 -13.73 19.01 -12.93
C PHE A 60 -12.32 18.52 -13.19
N GLN A 61 -11.38 18.84 -12.30
CA GLN A 61 -10.05 18.27 -12.31
C GLN A 61 -9.92 17.30 -11.14
N VAL A 62 -9.37 16.10 -11.43
CA VAL A 62 -9.07 15.10 -10.38
C VAL A 62 -7.87 15.58 -9.59
N LEU A 63 -8.03 15.74 -8.28
CA LEU A 63 -6.96 16.10 -7.36
C LEU A 63 -6.05 14.91 -7.07
N GLU A 64 -4.83 15.18 -6.62
CA GLU A 64 -3.95 14.15 -6.11
C GLU A 64 -4.41 13.70 -4.72
N LEU A 65 -4.62 12.39 -4.55
CA LEU A 65 -4.95 11.78 -3.26
C LEU A 65 -3.66 11.22 -2.65
N VAL A 66 -3.32 11.64 -1.44
CA VAL A 66 -2.25 11.04 -0.64
C VAL A 66 -2.86 10.34 0.57
N ASP A 67 -2.66 9.03 0.64
CA ASP A 67 -3.21 8.21 1.71
C ASP A 67 -2.26 7.03 1.99
N ALA A 68 -1.69 6.99 3.19
CA ALA A 68 -0.76 5.98 3.65
C ALA A 68 -1.44 5.01 4.62
N ARG A 69 -1.13 3.73 4.51
CA ARG A 69 -1.54 2.74 5.51
C ARG A 69 -0.38 1.82 5.84
N VAL A 70 -0.22 1.50 7.12
CA VAL A 70 0.69 0.46 7.60
C VAL A 70 -0.13 -0.61 8.30
N GLN A 71 0.19 -1.86 8.06
CA GLN A 71 -0.47 -3.00 8.70
C GLN A 71 0.56 -4.04 9.11
N TRP A 72 0.58 -4.43 10.37
CA TRP A 72 1.29 -5.62 10.83
C TRP A 72 0.55 -6.88 10.35
N THR A 73 1.27 -7.86 9.82
CA THR A 73 0.65 -9.02 9.16
C THR A 73 0.96 -10.35 9.81
N ASP A 74 1.90 -10.40 10.78
CA ASP A 74 2.09 -11.61 11.56
C ASP A 74 0.83 -11.90 12.38
N THR A 75 0.44 -13.17 12.47
CA THR A 75 -0.84 -13.59 13.09
C THR A 75 -0.83 -13.49 14.62
N SER A 76 0.36 -13.43 15.22
CA SER A 76 0.60 -13.33 16.66
C SER A 76 1.98 -12.76 16.92
N ALA A 77 2.30 -12.46 18.17
CA ALA A 77 3.64 -12.05 18.57
C ALA A 77 4.69 -13.07 18.11
N VAL A 78 5.76 -12.57 17.46
CA VAL A 78 6.84 -13.41 16.95
C VAL A 78 7.64 -13.95 18.12
N ILE A 79 7.83 -15.28 18.15
CA ILE A 79 8.59 -15.97 19.19
C ILE A 79 10.08 -15.71 18.96
N VAL A 80 10.76 -15.27 20.01
CA VAL A 80 12.20 -14.98 20.00
C VAL A 80 12.89 -15.59 21.23
N SER A 81 14.21 -15.74 21.14
CA SER A 81 15.08 -16.05 22.28
C SER A 81 15.68 -14.79 22.90
N SER A 82 16.31 -14.92 24.06
CA SER A 82 17.09 -13.85 24.65
C SER A 82 18.50 -14.41 25.01
N PRO A 83 19.58 -14.00 24.29
CA PRO A 83 19.60 -13.04 23.17
C PRO A 83 19.13 -13.63 21.85
N ASP A 84 18.81 -12.76 20.90
CA ASP A 84 18.54 -13.11 19.51
C ASP A 84 18.87 -11.93 18.58
N THR A 85 19.11 -12.16 17.29
CA THR A 85 19.49 -11.11 16.35
C THR A 85 18.70 -11.20 15.06
N TYR A 86 18.49 -10.05 14.40
CA TYR A 86 17.86 -9.93 13.09
C TYR A 86 16.47 -10.61 13.02
N LYS A 87 15.65 -10.43 14.05
CA LYS A 87 14.29 -10.98 14.09
C LYS A 87 13.33 -10.07 13.35
N PRO A 88 12.69 -10.55 12.27
CA PRO A 88 11.76 -9.75 11.49
C PRO A 88 10.37 -9.72 12.12
N LEU A 89 9.72 -8.56 12.03
CA LEU A 89 8.27 -8.39 12.06
C LEU A 89 7.82 -8.02 10.66
N THR A 90 6.76 -8.64 10.19
CA THR A 90 6.27 -8.46 8.82
C THR A 90 5.16 -7.42 8.76
N PHE A 91 5.36 -6.40 7.92
CA PHE A 91 4.38 -5.35 7.70
C PHE A 91 4.03 -5.24 6.21
N LYS A 92 2.84 -4.73 5.93
CA LYS A 92 2.48 -4.20 4.62
C LYS A 92 2.34 -2.69 4.72
N VAL A 93 3.00 -1.99 3.81
CA VAL A 93 2.89 -0.54 3.63
C VAL A 93 2.17 -0.30 2.31
N PHE A 94 1.14 0.53 2.36
CA PHE A 94 0.24 0.80 1.25
C PHE A 94 0.34 2.27 0.85
N ASN A 95 0.50 2.54 -0.43
CA ASN A 95 0.09 3.79 -1.03
C ASN A 95 -1.34 3.63 -1.54
N LEU A 96 -2.33 4.19 -0.85
CA LEU A 96 -3.74 4.16 -1.25
C LEU A 96 -4.12 5.39 -2.10
N GLY A 97 -3.12 6.22 -2.44
CA GLY A 97 -3.28 7.39 -3.29
C GLY A 97 -3.45 7.06 -4.77
N ASN A 98 -3.82 8.06 -5.57
CA ASN A 98 -4.01 7.95 -7.01
C ASN A 98 -2.78 8.38 -7.84
N ALA A 99 -1.66 8.66 -7.17
CA ALA A 99 -0.36 9.00 -7.75
C ALA A 99 0.76 8.18 -7.11
N ALA A 100 1.91 8.15 -7.78
CA ALA A 100 3.14 7.69 -7.15
C ALA A 100 3.50 8.61 -5.97
N HIS A 101 3.93 8.04 -4.85
CA HIS A 101 4.27 8.80 -3.66
C HIS A 101 5.46 8.16 -2.92
N SER A 102 6.29 9.02 -2.32
CA SER A 102 7.43 8.57 -1.52
C SER A 102 7.11 8.65 -0.04
N PHE A 103 7.41 7.58 0.70
CA PHE A 103 7.28 7.54 2.15
C PHE A 103 8.64 7.37 2.83
N VAL A 104 8.85 8.12 3.91
CA VAL A 104 9.95 7.91 4.86
C VAL A 104 9.52 6.78 5.79
N LEU A 105 10.27 5.69 5.81
CA LEU A 105 10.03 4.55 6.68
C LEU A 105 10.91 4.63 7.92
N THR A 106 10.30 4.59 9.11
CA THR A 106 11.03 4.56 10.38
C THR A 106 10.51 3.44 11.27
N THR A 107 11.42 2.87 12.05
CA THR A 107 11.08 1.90 13.08
C THR A 107 11.64 2.35 14.43
N ALA A 108 10.88 2.09 15.49
CA ALA A 108 11.26 2.43 16.85
C ALA A 108 10.71 1.41 17.84
N THR A 109 11.42 1.23 18.95
CA THR A 109 10.93 0.43 20.08
C THR A 109 9.70 1.10 20.69
N LEU A 110 8.63 0.32 20.89
CA LEU A 110 7.48 0.78 21.64
C LEU A 110 7.86 0.79 23.15
N PRO A 111 7.71 1.94 23.84
CA PRO A 111 8.03 2.04 25.26
C PRO A 111 7.24 1.05 26.15
N GLY A 112 7.85 0.56 27.21
CA GLY A 112 7.22 -0.33 28.19
C GLY A 112 7.36 -1.82 27.91
N GLY A 113 7.92 -2.22 26.77
CA GLY A 113 8.20 -3.62 26.45
C GLY A 113 9.36 -4.19 27.28
N GLN A 114 9.23 -5.45 27.74
CA GLN A 114 10.24 -6.16 28.54
C GLN A 114 11.07 -7.15 27.71
N ALA A 115 10.72 -7.40 26.45
CA ALA A 115 11.47 -8.29 25.56
C ALA A 115 12.82 -7.69 25.12
N LYS A 116 13.12 -6.45 25.50
CA LYS A 116 14.38 -5.74 25.18
C LYS A 116 14.70 -5.72 23.68
N ALA A 117 13.66 -5.64 22.84
CA ALA A 117 13.80 -5.54 21.39
C ALA A 117 14.26 -4.13 21.00
N THR A 118 15.27 -4.04 20.16
CA THR A 118 15.78 -2.79 19.58
C THR A 118 15.95 -2.95 18.08
N PRO A 119 15.64 -1.92 17.26
CA PRO A 119 15.87 -2.01 15.81
C PRO A 119 17.33 -2.36 15.50
N SER A 120 17.54 -3.34 14.63
CA SER A 120 18.87 -3.75 14.14
C SER A 120 19.51 -2.70 13.23
N THR A 121 20.73 -2.94 12.78
CA THR A 121 21.40 -2.11 11.77
C THR A 121 21.91 -3.00 10.63
N PRO A 122 21.28 -2.94 9.44
CA PRO A 122 20.11 -2.15 9.03
C PRO A 122 18.81 -2.60 9.71
N ALA A 123 17.85 -1.65 9.87
CA ALA A 123 16.63 -1.88 10.64
C ALA A 123 15.44 -2.29 9.79
N LEU A 124 15.50 -2.07 8.48
CA LEU A 124 14.40 -2.27 7.56
C LEU A 124 14.85 -3.05 6.32
N TYR A 125 13.96 -3.88 5.80
CA TYR A 125 14.15 -4.56 4.51
C TYR A 125 12.84 -4.50 3.73
N VAL A 126 12.94 -4.33 2.40
CA VAL A 126 11.79 -4.37 1.50
C VAL A 126 11.88 -5.65 0.68
N GLU A 127 10.85 -6.46 0.73
CA GLU A 127 10.70 -7.70 -0.03
C GLU A 127 10.88 -7.46 -1.53
N ASN A 128 11.79 -8.18 -2.17
CA ASN A 128 12.09 -8.06 -3.59
C ASN A 128 11.22 -8.97 -4.49
N GLY A 129 10.41 -9.86 -3.88
CA GLY A 129 9.51 -10.77 -4.58
C GLY A 129 10.18 -12.00 -5.22
N LEU A 130 11.49 -12.17 -5.06
CA LEU A 130 12.22 -13.32 -5.62
C LEU A 130 12.05 -14.58 -4.76
N GLN A 131 11.97 -14.40 -3.46
CA GLN A 131 11.75 -15.47 -2.49
C GLN A 131 10.94 -14.92 -1.31
N SER A 132 9.88 -15.60 -0.92
CA SER A 132 9.02 -15.17 0.18
C SER A 132 9.73 -15.26 1.54
N GLY A 133 9.52 -14.29 2.40
CA GLY A 133 10.13 -14.14 3.71
C GLY A 133 11.45 -13.36 3.64
N LEU A 134 12.00 -12.93 4.78
CA LEU A 134 13.22 -12.12 4.83
C LEU A 134 14.46 -12.88 4.36
N GLN A 135 15.14 -12.34 3.35
CA GLN A 135 16.46 -12.78 2.90
C GLN A 135 17.49 -11.68 3.18
N LEU A 136 18.41 -11.95 4.11
CA LEU A 136 19.46 -10.99 4.51
C LEU A 136 20.62 -10.95 3.51
N THR A 137 20.90 -12.06 2.82
CA THR A 137 22.08 -12.22 1.96
C THR A 137 21.78 -13.14 0.77
N GLY A 138 22.69 -13.17 -0.20
CA GLY A 138 22.62 -14.06 -1.37
C GLY A 138 21.94 -13.41 -2.58
N PRO A 139 21.70 -14.18 -3.65
CA PRO A 139 21.17 -13.64 -4.91
C PRO A 139 19.72 -13.14 -4.81
N ASN A 140 18.99 -13.61 -3.80
CA ASN A 140 17.61 -13.21 -3.54
C ASN A 140 17.50 -12.24 -2.35
N ALA A 141 18.61 -11.63 -1.91
CA ALA A 141 18.60 -10.73 -0.75
C ALA A 141 17.61 -9.58 -0.95
N ASP A 142 16.83 -9.32 0.08
CA ASP A 142 15.91 -8.19 0.13
C ASP A 142 16.64 -6.86 0.20
N LEU A 143 15.98 -5.80 -0.24
CA LEU A 143 16.56 -4.46 -0.21
C LEU A 143 16.69 -3.97 1.23
N SER A 144 17.92 -3.92 1.73
CA SER A 144 18.22 -3.38 3.06
C SER A 144 18.16 -1.85 3.08
N LEU A 145 17.53 -1.29 4.11
CA LEU A 145 17.34 0.14 4.28
C LEU A 145 17.75 0.60 5.68
N ALA A 146 18.36 1.76 5.75
CA ALA A 146 18.57 2.44 7.02
C ALA A 146 17.23 2.93 7.60
N ASN A 147 17.16 3.07 8.92
CA ASN A 147 16.02 3.72 9.57
C ASN A 147 15.91 5.17 9.10
N GLY A 148 14.74 5.57 8.61
CA GLY A 148 14.51 6.88 8.01
C GLY A 148 14.72 6.95 6.49
N SER A 149 14.93 5.83 5.81
CA SER A 149 15.06 5.80 4.36
C SER A 149 13.74 6.17 3.66
N VAL A 150 13.88 6.83 2.51
CA VAL A 150 12.76 7.13 1.59
C VAL A 150 12.55 5.94 0.67
N VAL A 151 11.30 5.53 0.51
CA VAL A 151 10.87 4.46 -0.38
C VAL A 151 9.75 4.96 -1.29
N ASP A 152 9.92 4.74 -2.59
CA ASP A 152 8.93 5.12 -3.60
C ASP A 152 7.89 4.02 -3.78
N PHE A 153 6.65 4.44 -3.91
CA PHE A 153 5.50 3.60 -4.18
C PHE A 153 4.77 4.12 -5.43
N ALA A 154 4.42 3.25 -6.34
CA ALA A 154 3.47 3.57 -7.40
C ALA A 154 2.07 3.84 -6.81
N ALA A 155 1.16 4.41 -7.61
CA ALA A 155 -0.24 4.54 -7.21
C ALA A 155 -0.83 3.17 -6.87
N GLN A 156 -1.53 3.07 -5.74
CA GLN A 156 -2.16 1.82 -5.23
C GLN A 156 -1.18 0.67 -4.97
N GLU A 157 0.12 0.95 -4.89
CA GLU A 157 1.13 -0.08 -4.62
C GLU A 157 1.15 -0.50 -3.15
N VAL A 158 1.44 -1.78 -2.94
CA VAL A 158 1.66 -2.39 -1.63
C VAL A 158 3.04 -3.03 -1.62
N LYS A 159 3.86 -2.69 -0.62
CA LYS A 159 5.14 -3.35 -0.40
C LYS A 159 5.14 -4.08 0.94
N THR A 160 5.73 -5.29 0.95
CA THR A 160 6.05 -5.98 2.20
C THR A 160 7.35 -5.41 2.74
N VAL A 161 7.32 -5.02 4.01
CA VAL A 161 8.46 -4.42 4.73
C VAL A 161 8.70 -5.23 5.99
N TYR A 162 9.94 -5.63 6.18
CA TYR A 162 10.39 -6.29 7.41
C TYR A 162 11.05 -5.25 8.32
N ALA A 163 10.51 -5.06 9.52
CA ALA A 163 11.18 -4.33 10.60
C ALA A 163 11.98 -5.34 11.42
N VAL A 164 13.30 -5.20 11.42
CA VAL A 164 14.21 -6.18 11.98
C VAL A 164 14.80 -5.66 13.30
N SER A 165 14.81 -6.52 14.31
CA SER A 165 15.26 -6.15 15.65
C SER A 165 16.19 -7.19 16.25
N ASP A 166 17.05 -6.72 17.13
CA ASP A 166 17.88 -7.53 18.01
C ASP A 166 17.23 -7.60 19.40
N ILE A 167 17.26 -8.76 20.01
CA ILE A 167 16.78 -9.02 21.37
C ILE A 167 17.99 -9.13 22.28
N ALA A 168 18.11 -8.22 23.24
CA ALA A 168 19.24 -8.21 24.16
C ALA A 168 19.16 -9.37 25.18
N THR A 169 20.29 -9.69 25.81
CA THR A 169 20.37 -10.65 26.90
C THR A 169 19.52 -10.23 28.11
N GLY A 170 19.04 -11.24 28.88
CA GLY A 170 18.36 -11.03 30.16
C GLY A 170 16.91 -10.55 30.02
N ALA A 171 16.26 -10.79 28.91
CA ALA A 171 14.79 -10.74 28.84
C ALA A 171 14.22 -12.03 29.46
N ALA A 172 13.22 -11.88 30.33
CA ALA A 172 12.61 -13.00 31.02
C ALA A 172 11.75 -13.85 30.07
N PHE A 173 11.52 -15.11 30.42
CA PHE A 173 10.54 -15.97 29.73
C PHE A 173 9.16 -15.30 29.74
N ASN A 174 8.43 -15.35 28.62
CA ASN A 174 7.17 -14.65 28.36
C ASN A 174 7.26 -13.10 28.39
N ALA A 175 8.46 -12.51 28.46
CA ALA A 175 8.59 -11.06 28.29
C ALA A 175 8.07 -10.66 26.90
N GLN A 176 7.27 -9.61 26.85
CA GLN A 176 6.72 -9.06 25.62
C GLN A 176 7.36 -7.73 25.29
N GLY A 177 7.45 -7.41 24.00
CA GLY A 177 7.90 -6.13 23.49
C GLY A 177 7.33 -5.88 22.11
N ALA A 178 7.40 -4.66 21.64
CA ALA A 178 6.90 -4.30 20.35
C ALA A 178 7.79 -3.26 19.65
N ILE A 179 7.72 -3.27 18.34
CA ILE A 179 8.33 -2.30 17.44
C ILE A 179 7.22 -1.64 16.64
N THR A 180 7.25 -0.33 16.56
CA THR A 180 6.38 0.45 15.70
C THR A 180 7.06 0.67 14.35
N LEU A 181 6.42 0.31 13.24
CA LEU A 181 6.77 0.78 11.91
C LEU A 181 5.90 1.98 11.56
N THR A 182 6.53 3.08 11.15
CA THR A 182 5.85 4.30 10.68
C THR A 182 6.23 4.55 9.22
N ALA A 183 5.24 4.79 8.39
CA ALA A 183 5.38 5.32 7.03
C ALA A 183 4.84 6.76 7.02
N ARG A 184 5.66 7.71 6.64
CA ARG A 184 5.33 9.13 6.64
C ARG A 184 5.61 9.72 5.25
N SER A 185 4.68 10.49 4.71
CA SER A 185 4.89 11.20 3.44
C SER A 185 6.24 11.93 3.44
N ALA A 186 6.98 11.84 2.34
CA ALA A 186 8.17 12.65 2.15
C ALA A 186 7.85 14.15 2.01
N LEU A 187 6.61 14.48 1.63
CA LEU A 187 6.11 15.86 1.62
C LEU A 187 5.70 16.28 3.04
N THR A 188 6.51 17.11 3.67
CA THR A 188 6.34 17.52 5.08
C THR A 188 5.01 18.23 5.35
N SER A 189 4.48 18.97 4.39
CA SER A 189 3.20 19.67 4.47
C SER A 189 1.99 18.74 4.65
N ILE A 190 2.13 17.46 4.25
CA ILE A 190 1.04 16.46 4.31
C ILE A 190 1.09 15.65 5.60
N GLN A 191 2.26 15.50 6.21
CA GLN A 191 2.49 14.56 7.32
C GLN A 191 1.57 14.73 8.53
N GLY A 192 1.18 15.96 8.85
CA GLY A 192 0.31 16.28 9.98
C GLY A 192 -1.08 16.78 9.59
N ALA A 193 -1.39 16.81 8.30
CA ALA A 193 -2.67 17.28 7.82
C ALA A 193 -3.78 16.26 8.11
N ALA A 194 -4.93 16.75 8.57
CA ALA A 194 -6.09 15.91 8.87
C ALA A 194 -6.69 15.30 7.59
N PRO A 195 -7.32 14.11 7.68
CA PRO A 195 -8.06 13.53 6.57
C PRO A 195 -9.09 14.52 5.99
N GLY A 196 -9.20 14.60 4.67
CA GLY A 196 -10.05 15.52 3.94
C GLY A 196 -9.45 16.92 3.74
N THR A 197 -8.29 17.24 4.33
CA THR A 197 -7.62 18.53 4.08
C THR A 197 -7.16 18.62 2.64
N GLN A 198 -7.48 19.73 1.98
CA GLN A 198 -6.94 20.09 0.68
C GLN A 198 -5.76 21.04 0.85
N LEU A 199 -4.65 20.75 0.19
CA LEU A 199 -3.42 21.53 0.18
C LEU A 199 -3.12 21.95 -1.25
N SER A 200 -3.06 23.26 -1.49
CA SER A 200 -2.89 23.78 -2.85
C SER A 200 -1.45 23.73 -3.31
N GLY A 201 -1.24 23.22 -4.53
CA GLY A 201 0.03 23.28 -5.25
C GLY A 201 1.15 22.40 -4.68
N VAL A 202 0.87 21.45 -3.77
CA VAL A 202 1.89 20.62 -3.12
C VAL A 202 2.08 19.26 -3.77
N GLY A 203 1.19 18.87 -4.66
CA GLY A 203 1.22 17.59 -5.38
C GLY A 203 2.12 17.58 -6.59
N THR A 204 2.09 16.48 -7.32
CA THR A 204 2.84 16.27 -8.55
C THR A 204 2.53 17.37 -9.56
N SER A 205 3.56 18.00 -10.14
CA SER A 205 3.43 19.10 -11.10
C SER A 205 2.62 20.31 -10.60
N GLY A 206 2.59 20.54 -9.28
CA GLY A 206 1.88 21.66 -8.68
C GLY A 206 0.36 21.46 -8.58
N LEU A 207 -0.12 20.23 -8.65
CA LEU A 207 -1.53 19.92 -8.42
C LEU A 207 -1.89 20.08 -6.93
N ASP A 208 -3.17 20.33 -6.68
CA ASP A 208 -3.70 20.30 -5.34
C ASP A 208 -3.78 18.85 -4.84
N VAL A 209 -3.48 18.67 -3.55
CA VAL A 209 -3.53 17.37 -2.86
C VAL A 209 -4.71 17.35 -1.91
N VAL A 210 -5.39 16.21 -1.84
CA VAL A 210 -6.33 15.88 -0.76
C VAL A 210 -5.73 14.77 0.10
N VAL A 211 -5.75 14.97 1.41
CA VAL A 211 -5.31 13.96 2.38
C VAL A 211 -6.40 12.90 2.55
N GLY A 212 -6.05 11.64 2.32
CA GLY A 212 -6.98 10.52 2.40
C GLY A 212 -7.37 10.13 3.81
N HIS A 213 -8.11 9.03 3.91
CA HIS A 213 -8.71 8.58 5.17
C HIS A 213 -7.69 8.22 6.26
N PHE A 214 -6.60 7.56 5.89
CA PHE A 214 -5.53 7.19 6.83
C PHE A 214 -4.47 8.28 7.01
N GLY A 215 -4.51 9.32 6.15
CA GLY A 215 -3.61 10.47 6.25
C GLY A 215 -2.29 10.31 5.48
N GLY A 216 -1.46 11.34 5.57
CA GLY A 216 -0.10 11.35 5.01
C GLY A 216 0.94 10.66 5.89
N SER A 217 0.53 10.10 7.04
CA SER A 217 1.38 9.36 7.98
C SER A 217 0.58 8.24 8.64
N ALA A 218 1.09 7.02 8.58
CA ALA A 218 0.47 5.85 9.19
C ALA A 218 1.49 5.04 9.97
N LYS A 219 1.03 4.29 10.98
CA LYS A 219 1.88 3.41 11.78
C LYS A 219 1.14 2.15 12.18
N ALA A 220 1.90 1.09 12.48
CA ALA A 220 1.41 -0.12 13.12
C ALA A 220 2.47 -0.67 14.07
N ASP A 221 2.02 -1.36 15.11
CA ASP A 221 2.88 -2.01 16.08
C ASP A 221 2.89 -3.52 15.84
N GLY A 222 4.10 -4.11 15.83
CA GLY A 222 4.31 -5.55 15.76
C GLY A 222 4.97 -6.06 17.04
N GLY A 223 4.57 -7.25 17.50
CA GLY A 223 4.94 -7.77 18.81
C GLY A 223 5.94 -8.91 18.78
N TYR A 224 6.79 -8.98 19.81
CA TYR A 224 7.64 -10.11 20.15
C TYR A 224 7.23 -10.72 21.50
N ILE A 225 7.47 -12.02 21.65
CA ILE A 225 7.37 -12.75 22.93
C ILE A 225 8.61 -13.64 23.10
N VAL A 226 9.27 -13.53 24.25
CA VAL A 226 10.45 -14.33 24.57
C VAL A 226 10.01 -15.70 25.07
N GLN A 227 10.32 -16.76 24.33
CA GLN A 227 10.01 -18.16 24.73
C GLN A 227 11.24 -19.06 24.77
N GLY A 228 12.44 -18.54 24.47
CA GLY A 228 13.72 -19.21 24.64
C GLY A 228 14.64 -18.32 25.44
N ALA A 229 15.17 -18.80 26.55
CA ALA A 229 16.32 -18.21 27.23
C ALA A 229 17.50 -19.14 27.01
N ILE A 230 18.56 -18.65 26.39
CA ILE A 230 19.86 -19.30 26.47
C ILE A 230 20.47 -18.86 27.80
N VAL A 231 20.54 -19.81 28.74
CA VAL A 231 21.19 -19.64 30.05
C VAL A 231 22.70 -19.63 29.84
#